data_38705fd6d7371d2f133241454d4378fb
#
_entry.id   38705fd6d7371d2f133241454d4378fb
#
_cell.length_a   1.000
_cell.length_b   1.000
_cell.length_c   1.000
_cell.angle_alpha   90.00
_cell.angle_beta   90.00
_cell.angle_gamma   90.00
#
_symmetry.space_group_name_H-M   'P 1'
#
loop_
_entity.id
_entity.type
_entity.pdbx_description
1 polymer ?
#
loop_
_entity_poly.entity_id
_entity_poly.type
_entity_poly.pdbx_seq_one_letter_code
_entity_poly.pdbx_strand_id
1 'polypeptide(L)'
;MAKSKKQAVLSLSGGMDSSTVLLHLLANDYEVTAMSFDYGQKHNIELKRAAELIEYLKENGYPVKYQCITLLGLKDMISSNLVQGGEEVPEGHYEEENMKDTVVPNRNKIFSSLIQAVALSIANEKECEVKIAMGIHAGDHAIYPDCRQEFRDADYKAFAEGNWNAQSVSYYTPYLYGDKFDILQDGLKCCDKMKIDFNEVYKRTNTSYKPDSLGRSDYKSASSVERIEAFIALGKKDPVEYIDGWEVAKKHVEEVLAKHA
;
A
#
# COMPACT_ATOMS: atom_id res chain seq x y z
N MET A 1 2.50 12.06 33.79
CA MET A 1 3.42 11.84 32.65
C MET A 1 2.56 11.58 31.41
N ALA A 2 2.74 12.32 30.33
CA ALA A 2 2.04 12.03 29.08
C ALA A 2 2.46 10.62 28.61
N LYS A 3 1.51 9.75 28.30
CA LYS A 3 1.77 8.41 27.77
C LYS A 3 2.55 8.58 26.45
N SER A 4 3.75 8.00 26.35
CA SER A 4 4.50 8.06 25.08
C SER A 4 3.63 7.48 23.98
N LYS A 5 3.50 8.20 22.85
CA LYS A 5 2.72 7.70 21.71
C LYS A 5 3.41 6.45 21.15
N LYS A 6 2.60 5.46 20.75
CA LYS A 6 3.07 4.29 20.01
C LYS A 6 3.76 4.74 18.73
N GLN A 7 4.83 4.08 18.32
CA GLN A 7 5.60 4.44 17.12
C GLN A 7 5.38 3.43 16.01
N ALA A 8 5.24 3.90 14.78
CA ALA A 8 5.19 3.04 13.61
C ALA A 8 5.96 3.65 12.43
N VAL A 9 6.61 2.79 11.66
CA VAL A 9 7.15 3.12 10.33
C VAL A 9 6.32 2.39 9.29
N LEU A 10 5.78 3.11 8.34
CA LEU A 10 4.85 2.59 7.33
C LEU A 10 5.47 2.65 5.94
N SER A 11 5.41 1.55 5.19
CA SER A 11 5.58 1.57 3.73
C SER A 11 4.31 2.14 3.09
N LEU A 12 4.36 3.38 2.61
CA LEU A 12 3.23 4.08 1.98
C LEU A 12 3.43 4.13 0.47
N SER A 13 2.73 3.26 -0.28
CA SER A 13 2.81 3.24 -1.74
C SER A 13 1.97 4.35 -2.40
N GLY A 14 0.92 4.84 -1.73
CA GLY A 14 -0.12 5.69 -2.32
C GLY A 14 -1.29 4.90 -2.89
N GLY A 15 -1.25 3.58 -2.77
CA GLY A 15 -2.36 2.68 -3.03
C GLY A 15 -3.39 2.67 -1.89
N MET A 16 -4.55 2.07 -2.17
CA MET A 16 -5.65 1.95 -1.23
C MET A 16 -5.24 1.25 0.08
N ASP A 17 -4.54 0.12 -0.02
CA ASP A 17 -4.23 -0.75 1.09
C ASP A 17 -3.28 -0.08 2.09
N SER A 18 -2.14 0.44 1.63
CA SER A 18 -1.18 1.15 2.47
C SER A 18 -1.74 2.45 3.07
N SER A 19 -2.62 3.12 2.32
CA SER A 19 -3.33 4.31 2.82
C SER A 19 -4.30 3.96 3.94
N THR A 20 -4.99 2.82 3.85
CA THR A 20 -5.86 2.34 4.93
C THR A 20 -5.06 1.93 6.17
N VAL A 21 -3.88 1.29 6.00
CA VAL A 21 -2.99 1.04 7.15
C VAL A 21 -2.57 2.35 7.82
N LEU A 22 -2.31 3.41 7.06
CA LEU A 22 -2.02 4.72 7.63
C LEU A 22 -3.17 5.23 8.50
N LEU A 23 -4.41 5.18 8.00
CA LEU A 23 -5.60 5.58 8.77
C LEU A 23 -5.75 4.72 10.03
N HIS A 24 -5.58 3.40 9.89
CA HIS A 24 -5.65 2.45 11.01
C HIS A 24 -4.66 2.80 12.12
N LEU A 25 -3.42 3.10 11.77
CA LEU A 25 -2.39 3.50 12.74
C LEU A 25 -2.75 4.83 13.43
N LEU A 26 -3.14 5.85 12.66
CA LEU A 26 -3.53 7.16 13.21
C LEU A 26 -4.76 7.07 14.12
N ALA A 27 -5.78 6.31 13.70
CA ALA A 27 -6.97 6.07 14.49
C ALA A 27 -6.67 5.30 15.80
N ASN A 28 -5.54 4.59 15.89
CA ASN A 28 -5.10 3.86 17.10
C ASN A 28 -3.94 4.56 17.84
N ASP A 29 -3.83 5.89 17.68
CA ASP A 29 -2.91 6.77 18.42
C ASP A 29 -1.42 6.49 18.18
N TYR A 30 -1.04 5.99 16.99
CA TYR A 30 0.35 5.90 16.59
C TYR A 30 0.88 7.25 16.09
N GLU A 31 2.12 7.55 16.42
CA GLU A 31 2.95 8.52 15.71
C GLU A 31 3.61 7.78 14.54
N VAL A 32 3.29 8.21 13.31
CA VAL A 32 3.67 7.47 12.10
C VAL A 32 4.77 8.20 11.35
N THR A 33 5.82 7.45 10.99
CA THR A 33 6.79 7.82 9.96
C THR A 33 6.45 7.04 8.69
N ALA A 34 5.93 7.71 7.67
CA ALA A 34 5.57 7.09 6.39
C ALA A 34 6.70 7.27 5.38
N MET A 35 7.04 6.19 4.69
CA MET A 35 8.09 6.16 3.67
C MET A 35 7.51 5.68 2.35
N SER A 36 7.71 6.47 1.29
CA SER A 36 7.46 6.07 -0.09
C SER A 36 8.79 5.86 -0.82
N PHE A 37 8.77 5.08 -1.90
CA PHE A 37 9.98 4.74 -2.65
C PHE A 37 9.80 5.04 -4.14
N ASP A 38 10.66 5.93 -4.66
CA ASP A 38 10.82 6.16 -6.09
C ASP A 38 11.99 5.31 -6.59
N TYR A 39 11.68 4.20 -7.26
CA TYR A 39 12.65 3.27 -7.84
C TYR A 39 12.60 3.24 -9.38
N GLY A 40 11.94 4.24 -9.98
CA GLY A 40 11.75 4.33 -11.43
C GLY A 40 10.56 3.50 -11.93
N GLN A 41 9.51 3.33 -11.11
CA GLN A 41 8.25 2.73 -11.52
C GLN A 41 7.59 3.54 -12.65
N LYS A 42 6.82 2.86 -13.51
CA LYS A 42 6.12 3.49 -14.64
C LYS A 42 5.16 4.59 -14.23
N HIS A 43 4.54 4.45 -13.07
CA HIS A 43 3.45 5.32 -12.62
C HIS A 43 3.82 6.08 -11.36
N ASN A 44 4.35 7.29 -11.54
CA ASN A 44 4.65 8.21 -10.42
C ASN A 44 3.40 8.80 -9.75
N ILE A 45 2.20 8.52 -10.30
CA ILE A 45 0.96 9.03 -9.71
C ILE A 45 0.74 8.54 -8.29
N GLU A 46 1.20 7.35 -7.95
CA GLU A 46 1.12 6.79 -6.60
C GLU A 46 1.87 7.67 -5.59
N LEU A 47 3.09 8.10 -5.92
CA LEU A 47 3.88 8.98 -5.07
C LEU A 47 3.20 10.35 -4.87
N LYS A 48 2.60 10.89 -5.94
CA LYS A 48 1.81 12.10 -5.88
C LYS A 48 0.59 11.93 -4.96
N ARG A 49 -0.15 10.83 -5.11
CA ARG A 49 -1.31 10.51 -4.27
C ARG A 49 -0.93 10.32 -2.80
N ALA A 50 0.19 9.66 -2.51
CA ALA A 50 0.72 9.56 -1.15
C ALA A 50 0.95 10.95 -0.54
N ALA A 51 1.63 11.84 -1.26
CA ALA A 51 1.90 13.21 -0.80
C ALA A 51 0.60 14.03 -0.58
N GLU A 52 -0.36 13.94 -1.51
CA GLU A 52 -1.68 14.59 -1.41
C GLU A 52 -2.47 14.10 -0.20
N LEU A 53 -2.42 12.79 0.10
CA LEU A 53 -3.06 12.21 1.28
C LEU A 53 -2.40 12.70 2.57
N ILE A 54 -1.08 12.74 2.64
CA ILE A 54 -0.33 13.24 3.80
C ILE A 54 -0.70 14.69 4.11
N GLU A 55 -0.79 15.57 3.09
CA GLU A 55 -1.17 16.96 3.31
C GLU A 55 -2.63 17.09 3.77
N TYR A 56 -3.56 16.33 3.16
CA TYR A 56 -4.94 16.27 3.61
C TYR A 56 -5.07 15.84 5.08
N LEU A 57 -4.35 14.81 5.50
CA LEU A 57 -4.35 14.34 6.89
C LEU A 57 -3.80 15.39 7.84
N LYS A 58 -2.74 16.08 7.47
CA LYS A 58 -2.14 17.18 8.26
C LYS A 58 -3.10 18.35 8.43
N GLU A 59 -3.80 18.76 7.36
CA GLU A 59 -4.82 19.80 7.39
C GLU A 59 -6.00 19.44 8.33
N ASN A 60 -6.28 18.15 8.48
CA ASN A 60 -7.31 17.61 9.37
C ASN A 60 -6.82 17.27 10.79
N GLY A 61 -5.61 17.71 11.17
CA GLY A 61 -5.07 17.54 12.52
C GLY A 61 -4.34 16.22 12.78
N TYR A 62 -4.02 15.45 11.74
CA TYR A 62 -3.29 14.19 11.80
C TYR A 62 -1.91 14.31 11.12
N PRO A 63 -0.92 14.99 11.74
CA PRO A 63 0.39 15.15 11.14
C PRO A 63 1.13 13.80 11.08
N VAL A 64 1.76 13.55 9.93
CA VAL A 64 2.58 12.36 9.66
C VAL A 64 3.97 12.82 9.23
N LYS A 65 5.02 12.19 9.76
CA LYS A 65 6.35 12.37 9.19
C LYS A 65 6.41 11.61 7.88
N TYR A 66 6.66 12.31 6.78
CA TYR A 66 6.66 11.70 5.45
C TYR A 66 7.98 11.92 4.73
N GLN A 67 8.49 10.86 4.10
CA GLN A 67 9.67 10.94 3.26
C GLN A 67 9.53 10.03 2.04
N CYS A 68 9.81 10.58 0.86
CA CYS A 68 9.99 9.79 -0.36
C CYS A 68 11.50 9.54 -0.57
N ILE A 69 11.87 8.26 -0.66
CA ILE A 69 13.26 7.82 -0.87
C ILE A 69 13.44 7.52 -2.36
N THR A 70 14.39 8.20 -3.00
CA THR A 70 14.74 7.95 -4.38
C THR A 70 15.87 6.92 -4.47
N LEU A 71 15.61 5.79 -5.14
CA LEU A 71 16.58 4.71 -5.36
C LEU A 71 17.17 4.84 -6.77
N LEU A 72 18.11 5.77 -6.92
CA LEU A 72 18.76 6.08 -8.20
C LEU A 72 19.41 4.83 -8.82
N GLY A 73 19.18 4.62 -10.10
CA GLY A 73 19.80 3.54 -10.88
C GLY A 73 19.19 2.16 -10.70
N LEU A 74 18.27 1.95 -9.74
CA LEU A 74 17.67 0.63 -9.55
C LEU A 74 16.89 0.18 -10.79
N LYS A 75 16.16 1.08 -11.44
CA LYS A 75 15.39 0.82 -12.67
C LYS A 75 16.24 0.31 -13.84
N ASP A 76 17.51 0.69 -13.88
CA ASP A 76 18.44 0.33 -14.97
C ASP A 76 19.06 -1.07 -14.77
N MET A 77 18.86 -1.66 -13.59
CA MET A 77 19.43 -2.95 -13.19
C MET A 77 18.39 -4.06 -13.00
N ILE A 78 17.11 -3.73 -12.95
CA ILE A 78 16.02 -4.71 -12.73
C ILE A 78 15.06 -4.72 -13.94
N SER A 79 14.51 -5.89 -14.23
CA SER A 79 13.52 -6.09 -15.29
C SER A 79 12.17 -6.43 -14.70
N SER A 80 11.14 -5.67 -15.05
CA SER A 80 9.74 -5.93 -14.71
C SER A 80 8.82 -5.06 -15.56
N ASN A 81 7.61 -5.53 -15.81
CA ASN A 81 6.58 -4.74 -16.51
C ASN A 81 6.10 -3.51 -15.74
N LEU A 82 6.40 -3.41 -14.45
CA LEU A 82 6.08 -2.23 -13.62
C LEU A 82 7.20 -1.18 -13.56
N VAL A 83 8.36 -1.43 -14.17
CA VAL A 83 9.49 -0.49 -14.21
C VAL A 83 9.53 0.23 -15.56
N GLN A 84 10.03 1.48 -15.59
CA GLN A 84 10.22 2.24 -16.83
C GLN A 84 11.05 1.44 -17.84
N GLY A 85 10.53 1.30 -19.08
CA GLY A 85 11.16 0.48 -20.12
C GLY A 85 10.71 -0.97 -20.18
N GLY A 86 9.93 -1.47 -19.21
CA GLY A 86 9.33 -2.81 -19.27
C GLY A 86 8.19 -2.91 -20.29
N GLU A 87 7.76 -4.13 -20.62
CA GLU A 87 6.65 -4.42 -21.53
C GLU A 87 5.29 -3.95 -20.98
N GLU A 88 4.21 -4.13 -21.74
CA GLU A 88 2.86 -3.76 -21.27
C GLU A 88 2.45 -4.54 -20.04
N VAL A 89 1.74 -3.87 -19.12
CA VAL A 89 1.17 -4.50 -17.92
C VAL A 89 0.02 -5.40 -18.35
N PRO A 90 -0.01 -6.69 -17.93
CA PRO A 90 -1.07 -7.61 -18.31
C PRO A 90 -2.44 -7.16 -17.76
N GLU A 91 -3.51 -7.54 -18.47
CA GLU A 91 -4.91 -7.37 -18.05
C GLU A 91 -5.45 -8.72 -17.54
N GLY A 92 -6.47 -8.70 -16.68
CA GLY A 92 -7.13 -9.90 -16.17
C GLY A 92 -7.12 -10.03 -14.65
N HIS A 93 -7.38 -11.22 -14.13
CA HIS A 93 -7.43 -11.50 -12.69
C HIS A 93 -6.04 -11.91 -12.16
N TYR A 94 -5.75 -11.65 -10.86
CA TYR A 94 -4.46 -11.96 -10.24
C TYR A 94 -4.06 -13.46 -10.28
N GLU A 95 -4.99 -14.37 -10.48
CA GLU A 95 -4.70 -15.81 -10.57
C GLU A 95 -4.09 -16.24 -11.92
N GLU A 96 -4.01 -15.34 -12.90
CA GLU A 96 -3.46 -15.66 -14.22
C GLU A 96 -1.92 -15.68 -14.20
N GLU A 97 -1.30 -16.65 -14.94
CA GLU A 97 0.16 -16.85 -14.93
C GLU A 97 0.96 -15.64 -15.44
N ASN A 98 0.39 -14.84 -16.35
CA ASN A 98 1.00 -13.63 -16.90
C ASN A 98 1.20 -12.53 -15.85
N MET A 99 0.53 -12.59 -14.69
CA MET A 99 0.71 -11.64 -13.60
C MET A 99 2.10 -11.70 -12.96
N LYS A 100 2.84 -12.81 -13.13
CA LYS A 100 4.23 -12.94 -12.66
C LYS A 100 5.17 -11.91 -13.30
N ASP A 101 4.85 -11.41 -14.48
CA ASP A 101 5.63 -10.37 -15.19
C ASP A 101 5.54 -8.99 -14.51
N THR A 102 4.60 -8.82 -13.58
CA THR A 102 4.50 -7.63 -12.73
C THR A 102 5.43 -7.67 -11.51
N VAL A 103 6.04 -8.81 -11.22
CA VAL A 103 6.97 -8.93 -10.09
C VAL A 103 8.23 -8.09 -10.35
N VAL A 104 8.52 -7.18 -9.43
CA VAL A 104 9.78 -6.44 -9.39
C VAL A 104 10.75 -7.20 -8.49
N PRO A 105 11.84 -7.78 -9.04
CA PRO A 105 12.71 -8.66 -8.27
C PRO A 105 13.19 -8.04 -6.95
N ASN A 106 12.93 -8.75 -5.85
CA ASN A 106 13.40 -8.40 -4.49
C ASN A 106 12.97 -7.00 -3.98
N ARG A 107 12.01 -6.34 -4.61
CA ARG A 107 11.57 -4.97 -4.28
C ARG A 107 11.13 -4.83 -2.83
N ASN A 108 10.25 -5.71 -2.35
CA ASN A 108 9.72 -5.61 -1.00
C ASN A 108 10.80 -5.88 0.05
N LYS A 109 11.81 -6.72 -0.24
CA LYS A 109 12.97 -6.92 0.64
C LYS A 109 13.86 -5.68 0.73
N ILE A 110 14.11 -5.00 -0.41
CA ILE A 110 14.87 -3.73 -0.43
C ILE A 110 14.16 -2.69 0.44
N PHE A 111 12.86 -2.52 0.25
CA PHE A 111 12.06 -1.57 1.04
C PHE A 111 12.02 -1.96 2.51
N SER A 112 11.82 -3.25 2.84
CA SER A 112 11.87 -3.75 4.22
C SER A 112 13.18 -3.40 4.90
N SER A 113 14.31 -3.57 4.23
CA SER A 113 15.63 -3.28 4.80
C SER A 113 15.79 -1.81 5.16
N LEU A 114 15.31 -0.89 4.31
CA LEU A 114 15.33 0.55 4.60
C LEU A 114 14.37 0.91 5.75
N ILE A 115 13.17 0.34 5.75
CA ILE A 115 12.18 0.57 6.82
C ILE A 115 12.67 -0.01 8.15
N GLN A 116 13.30 -1.18 8.15
CA GLN A 116 13.91 -1.81 9.33
C GLN A 116 14.98 -0.89 9.95
N ALA A 117 15.85 -0.30 9.12
CA ALA A 117 16.88 0.62 9.57
C ALA A 117 16.29 1.87 10.26
N VAL A 118 15.25 2.47 9.65
CA VAL A 118 14.55 3.64 10.22
C VAL A 118 13.80 3.26 11.50
N ALA A 119 13.11 2.12 11.52
CA ALA A 119 12.38 1.66 12.69
C ALA A 119 13.33 1.40 13.89
N LEU A 120 14.45 0.74 13.65
CA LEU A 120 15.45 0.48 14.69
C LEU A 120 16.10 1.78 15.19
N SER A 121 16.37 2.73 14.30
CA SER A 121 16.90 4.05 14.68
C SER A 121 15.93 4.78 15.63
N ILE A 122 14.62 4.79 15.29
CA ILE A 122 13.58 5.40 16.15
C ILE A 122 13.47 4.65 17.48
N ALA A 123 13.53 3.31 17.46
CA ALA A 123 13.45 2.49 18.67
C ALA A 123 14.60 2.78 19.62
N ASN A 124 15.82 2.93 19.11
CA ASN A 124 17.01 3.26 19.88
C ASN A 124 17.00 4.71 20.41
N GLU A 125 16.58 5.66 19.56
CA GLU A 125 16.53 7.08 19.94
C GLU A 125 15.47 7.37 21.00
N LYS A 126 14.27 6.75 20.86
CA LYS A 126 13.13 7.00 21.74
C LYS A 126 13.00 5.97 22.88
N GLU A 127 13.87 4.98 22.93
CA GLU A 127 13.82 3.87 23.91
C GLU A 127 12.43 3.22 23.98
N CYS A 128 11.84 2.86 22.82
CA CYS A 128 10.47 2.36 22.71
C CYS A 128 10.34 1.25 21.66
N GLU A 129 9.18 0.56 21.70
CA GLU A 129 8.81 -0.36 20.64
C GLU A 129 8.33 0.38 19.39
N VAL A 130 8.72 -0.13 18.21
CA VAL A 130 8.32 0.41 16.91
C VAL A 130 7.70 -0.69 16.05
N LYS A 131 6.55 -0.41 15.45
CA LYS A 131 5.91 -1.29 14.47
C LYS A 131 6.34 -0.94 13.06
N ILE A 132 6.72 -1.95 12.27
CA ILE A 132 6.87 -1.84 10.82
C ILE A 132 5.53 -2.24 10.19
N ALA A 133 4.82 -1.27 9.62
CA ALA A 133 3.50 -1.49 9.07
C ALA A 133 3.53 -1.61 7.54
N MET A 134 2.77 -2.57 7.01
CA MET A 134 2.67 -2.84 5.57
C MET A 134 1.23 -3.19 5.20
N GLY A 135 0.77 -2.65 4.06
CA GLY A 135 -0.55 -2.92 3.48
C GLY A 135 -0.51 -4.16 2.58
N ILE A 136 -0.31 -5.33 3.18
CA ILE A 136 -0.30 -6.63 2.51
C ILE A 136 -1.62 -7.34 2.86
N HIS A 137 -2.22 -8.01 1.87
CA HIS A 137 -3.48 -8.75 2.04
C HIS A 137 -3.42 -10.14 1.38
N ALA A 138 -4.44 -10.97 1.60
CA ALA A 138 -4.46 -12.36 1.15
C ALA A 138 -4.38 -12.50 -0.39
N GLY A 139 -4.99 -11.60 -1.15
CA GLY A 139 -4.94 -11.59 -2.62
C GLY A 139 -3.52 -11.48 -3.19
N ASP A 140 -2.61 -10.83 -2.48
CA ASP A 140 -1.22 -10.69 -2.90
C ASP A 140 -0.44 -12.02 -2.86
N HIS A 141 -0.86 -12.97 -2.02
CA HIS A 141 -0.07 -14.18 -1.70
C HIS A 141 0.13 -15.13 -2.87
N ALA A 142 -0.79 -15.13 -3.84
CA ALA A 142 -0.71 -16.00 -5.01
C ALA A 142 0.45 -15.60 -5.93
N ILE A 143 0.64 -14.29 -6.14
CA ILE A 143 1.59 -13.72 -7.11
C ILE A 143 2.90 -13.30 -6.45
N TYR A 144 2.83 -12.74 -5.22
CA TYR A 144 3.98 -12.15 -4.54
C TYR A 144 4.40 -12.99 -3.33
N PRO A 145 5.36 -13.93 -3.50
CA PRO A 145 5.85 -14.76 -2.38
C PRO A 145 6.36 -13.95 -1.20
N ASP A 146 6.87 -12.73 -1.46
CA ASP A 146 7.38 -11.80 -0.46
C ASP A 146 6.28 -11.04 0.32
N CYS A 147 5.00 -11.31 0.01
CA CYS A 147 3.85 -10.88 0.79
C CYS A 147 3.36 -11.90 1.82
N ARG A 148 3.91 -13.13 1.82
CA ARG A 148 3.50 -14.23 2.71
C ARG A 148 4.11 -14.11 4.10
N GLN A 149 3.46 -14.72 5.10
CA GLN A 149 3.93 -14.72 6.49
C GLN A 149 5.33 -15.36 6.60
N GLU A 150 5.58 -16.48 5.91
CA GLU A 150 6.86 -17.17 5.95
C GLU A 150 8.02 -16.30 5.50
N PHE A 151 7.78 -15.43 4.51
CA PHE A 151 8.78 -14.48 4.08
C PHE A 151 9.01 -13.40 5.15
N ARG A 152 7.95 -12.90 5.79
CA ARG A 152 8.07 -11.91 6.87
C ARG A 152 8.85 -12.46 8.06
N ASP A 153 8.62 -13.71 8.42
CA ASP A 153 9.33 -14.39 9.51
C ASP A 153 10.82 -14.56 9.18
N ALA A 154 11.13 -14.99 7.96
CA ALA A 154 12.52 -15.13 7.50
C ALA A 154 13.24 -13.79 7.41
N ASP A 155 12.55 -12.75 6.90
CA ASP A 155 13.06 -11.39 6.82
C ASP A 155 13.35 -10.79 8.20
N TYR A 156 12.41 -10.95 9.14
CA TYR A 156 12.61 -10.54 10.52
C TYR A 156 13.76 -11.28 11.20
N LYS A 157 13.86 -12.60 10.99
CA LYS A 157 14.95 -13.40 11.54
C LYS A 157 16.32 -12.91 11.06
N ALA A 158 16.45 -12.64 9.75
CA ALA A 158 17.69 -12.10 9.19
C ALA A 158 18.04 -10.72 9.80
N PHE A 159 17.02 -9.85 9.95
CA PHE A 159 17.16 -8.57 10.59
C PHE A 159 17.59 -8.70 12.06
N ALA A 160 16.97 -9.60 12.82
CA ALA A 160 17.25 -9.80 14.24
C ALA A 160 18.66 -10.35 14.50
N GLU A 161 19.13 -11.28 13.66
CA GLU A 161 20.49 -11.84 13.74
C GLU A 161 21.58 -10.80 13.42
N GLY A 162 21.25 -9.81 12.59
CA GLY A 162 22.20 -8.80 12.11
C GLY A 162 22.23 -7.50 12.92
N ASN A 163 21.35 -7.33 13.92
CA ASN A 163 21.22 -6.03 14.60
C ASN A 163 21.02 -6.15 16.10
N TRP A 164 21.75 -5.32 16.87
CA TRP A 164 21.50 -5.14 18.29
C TRP A 164 20.14 -4.48 18.52
N ASN A 165 19.46 -4.86 19.59
CA ASN A 165 18.15 -4.31 20.01
C ASN A 165 16.99 -4.52 19.00
N ALA A 166 17.12 -5.46 18.08
CA ALA A 166 16.11 -5.76 17.06
C ALA A 166 14.74 -6.15 17.66
N GLN A 167 14.72 -6.71 18.89
CA GLN A 167 13.49 -7.08 19.61
C GLN A 167 12.56 -5.89 19.89
N SER A 168 13.07 -4.64 19.83
CA SER A 168 12.26 -3.43 19.93
C SER A 168 11.49 -3.09 18.65
N VAL A 169 11.71 -3.84 17.57
CA VAL A 169 11.02 -3.67 16.28
C VAL A 169 10.23 -4.93 15.95
N SER A 170 9.03 -4.77 15.41
CA SER A 170 8.23 -5.92 14.98
C SER A 170 7.34 -5.55 13.79
N TYR A 171 7.01 -6.53 12.95
CA TYR A 171 6.08 -6.35 11.84
C TYR A 171 4.63 -6.21 12.32
N TYR A 172 3.86 -5.42 11.58
CA TYR A 172 2.44 -5.20 11.77
C TYR A 172 1.73 -5.18 10.42
N THR A 173 1.06 -6.25 10.10
CA THR A 173 0.35 -6.48 8.83
C THR A 173 -1.12 -6.79 9.11
N PRO A 174 -1.94 -5.76 9.43
CA PRO A 174 -3.29 -5.95 9.96
C PRO A 174 -4.24 -6.68 9.01
N TYR A 175 -3.95 -6.69 7.69
CA TYR A 175 -4.81 -7.27 6.67
C TYR A 175 -4.23 -8.53 6.01
N LEU A 176 -3.17 -9.12 6.59
CA LEU A 176 -2.44 -10.24 5.98
C LEU A 176 -3.35 -11.39 5.52
N TYR A 177 -4.42 -11.67 6.25
CA TYR A 177 -5.38 -12.74 5.95
C TYR A 177 -6.76 -12.21 5.50
N GLY A 178 -6.90 -10.89 5.35
CA GLY A 178 -8.12 -10.24 4.87
C GLY A 178 -8.09 -9.99 3.37
N ASP A 179 -9.16 -9.43 2.87
CA ASP A 179 -9.30 -9.00 1.47
C ASP A 179 -9.44 -7.47 1.35
N LYS A 180 -9.62 -6.96 0.14
CA LYS A 180 -9.80 -5.53 -0.09
C LYS A 180 -11.12 -4.98 0.47
N PHE A 181 -12.13 -5.81 0.67
CA PHE A 181 -13.35 -5.41 1.35
C PHE A 181 -13.11 -5.15 2.84
N ASP A 182 -12.37 -6.06 3.52
CA ASP A 182 -11.97 -5.88 4.91
C ASP A 182 -11.17 -4.59 5.10
N ILE A 183 -10.24 -4.32 4.19
CA ILE A 183 -9.43 -3.09 4.17
C ILE A 183 -10.33 -1.86 4.07
N LEU A 184 -11.25 -1.80 3.10
CA LEU A 184 -12.15 -0.66 2.93
C LEU A 184 -13.10 -0.48 4.10
N GLN A 185 -13.60 -1.58 4.67
CA GLN A 185 -14.49 -1.54 5.83
C GLN A 185 -13.78 -0.96 7.06
N ASP A 186 -12.51 -1.34 7.28
CA ASP A 186 -11.70 -0.74 8.36
C ASP A 186 -11.40 0.73 8.08
N GLY A 187 -11.08 1.08 6.83
CA GLY A 187 -10.87 2.46 6.42
C GLY A 187 -12.09 3.35 6.66
N LEU A 188 -13.30 2.85 6.41
CA LEU A 188 -14.54 3.56 6.72
C LEU A 188 -14.67 3.82 8.23
N LYS A 189 -14.44 2.78 9.06
CA LYS A 189 -14.46 2.90 10.52
C LYS A 189 -13.41 3.89 11.04
N CYS A 190 -12.21 3.88 10.45
CA CYS A 190 -11.14 4.80 10.79
C CYS A 190 -11.50 6.24 10.43
N CYS A 191 -12.05 6.49 9.24
CA CYS A 191 -12.52 7.81 8.82
C CYS A 191 -13.58 8.35 9.77
N ASP A 192 -14.57 7.54 10.14
CA ASP A 192 -15.61 7.91 11.11
C ASP A 192 -15.03 8.27 12.48
N LYS A 193 -14.10 7.46 12.99
CA LYS A 193 -13.41 7.70 14.28
C LYS A 193 -12.58 8.97 14.25
N MET A 194 -11.88 9.23 13.13
CA MET A 194 -11.05 10.40 12.92
C MET A 194 -11.86 11.64 12.51
N LYS A 195 -13.16 11.50 12.19
CA LYS A 195 -14.05 12.56 11.69
C LYS A 195 -13.52 13.23 10.42
N ILE A 196 -12.99 12.43 9.49
CA ILE A 196 -12.54 12.85 8.16
C ILE A 196 -13.40 12.21 7.07
N ASP A 197 -13.46 12.84 5.91
CA ASP A 197 -14.28 12.35 4.81
C ASP A 197 -13.65 11.16 4.10
N PHE A 198 -14.36 10.04 4.04
CA PHE A 198 -13.94 8.81 3.37
C PHE A 198 -13.63 9.01 1.89
N ASN A 199 -14.48 9.76 1.17
CA ASN A 199 -14.27 9.98 -0.26
C ASN A 199 -13.05 10.86 -0.50
N GLU A 200 -12.82 11.88 0.36
CA GLU A 200 -11.63 12.73 0.28
C GLU A 200 -10.33 11.97 0.52
N VAL A 201 -10.35 10.94 1.37
CA VAL A 201 -9.21 10.03 1.55
C VAL A 201 -8.99 9.19 0.30
N TYR A 202 -10.01 8.42 -0.12
CA TYR A 202 -9.83 7.40 -1.15
C TYR A 202 -9.68 7.95 -2.56
N LYS A 203 -10.15 9.17 -2.85
CA LYS A 203 -9.83 9.86 -4.11
C LYS A 203 -8.33 10.23 -4.24
N ARG A 204 -7.62 10.27 -3.11
CA ARG A 204 -6.16 10.50 -3.03
C ARG A 204 -5.37 9.19 -2.98
N THR A 205 -5.91 8.11 -3.50
CA THR A 205 -5.22 6.83 -3.64
C THR A 205 -5.21 6.41 -5.10
N ASN A 206 -4.22 5.61 -5.49
CA ASN A 206 -4.18 4.99 -6.81
C ASN A 206 -3.88 3.50 -6.67
N THR A 207 -4.66 2.66 -7.34
CA THR A 207 -4.44 1.22 -7.38
C THR A 207 -4.22 0.73 -8.82
N SER A 208 -4.57 1.57 -9.80
CA SER A 208 -4.41 1.25 -11.23
C SER A 208 -2.94 1.12 -11.64
N TYR A 209 -2.63 0.05 -12.35
CA TYR A 209 -1.33 -0.15 -12.98
C TYR A 209 -1.21 0.53 -14.35
N LYS A 210 -2.32 1.05 -14.90
CA LYS A 210 -2.38 1.72 -16.20
C LYS A 210 -3.21 3.02 -16.13
N PRO A 211 -2.88 3.98 -15.25
CA PRO A 211 -3.56 5.26 -15.25
C PRO A 211 -3.28 6.00 -16.56
N ASP A 212 -4.24 6.76 -17.06
CA ASP A 212 -4.05 7.59 -18.23
C ASP A 212 -3.21 8.86 -17.94
N SER A 213 -2.97 9.66 -18.96
CA SER A 213 -2.20 10.90 -18.84
C SER A 213 -2.83 11.96 -17.92
N LEU A 214 -4.12 11.85 -17.62
CA LEU A 214 -4.86 12.69 -16.68
C LEU A 214 -4.87 12.11 -15.26
N GLY A 215 -4.31 10.91 -15.07
CA GLY A 215 -4.28 10.20 -13.80
C GLY A 215 -5.59 9.48 -13.45
N ARG A 216 -6.46 9.25 -14.45
CA ARG A 216 -7.67 8.44 -14.27
C ARG A 216 -7.31 6.96 -14.30
N SER A 217 -7.94 6.19 -13.41
CA SER A 217 -7.67 4.76 -13.28
C SER A 217 -8.23 3.96 -14.47
N ASP A 218 -7.50 2.94 -14.89
CA ASP A 218 -8.09 1.87 -15.70
C ASP A 218 -9.02 1.01 -14.82
N TYR A 219 -9.78 0.12 -15.44
CA TYR A 219 -10.68 -0.80 -14.74
C TYR A 219 -10.48 -2.27 -15.17
N LYS A 220 -9.40 -2.55 -15.88
CA LYS A 220 -9.12 -3.87 -16.49
C LYS A 220 -7.92 -4.58 -15.85
N SER A 221 -6.96 -3.82 -15.28
CA SER A 221 -5.85 -4.43 -14.53
C SER A 221 -6.37 -5.12 -13.27
N ALA A 222 -5.76 -6.22 -12.88
CA ALA A 222 -6.18 -7.03 -11.74
C ALA A 222 -6.36 -6.21 -10.45
N SER A 223 -5.44 -5.31 -10.18
CA SER A 223 -5.51 -4.42 -9.01
C SER A 223 -6.70 -3.46 -9.05
N SER A 224 -7.10 -2.99 -10.25
CA SER A 224 -8.29 -2.16 -10.43
C SER A 224 -9.58 -2.97 -10.28
N VAL A 225 -9.61 -4.20 -10.82
CA VAL A 225 -10.75 -5.12 -10.69
C VAL A 225 -11.05 -5.38 -9.21
N GLU A 226 -10.06 -5.81 -8.42
CA GLU A 226 -10.23 -6.06 -6.99
C GLU A 226 -10.66 -4.81 -6.21
N ARG A 227 -10.13 -3.63 -6.56
CA ARG A 227 -10.54 -2.37 -5.92
C ARG A 227 -12.01 -2.07 -6.19
N ILE A 228 -12.44 -2.17 -7.44
CA ILE A 228 -13.85 -1.91 -7.85
C ILE A 228 -14.78 -2.91 -7.18
N GLU A 229 -14.42 -4.20 -7.15
CA GLU A 229 -15.14 -5.25 -6.44
C GLU A 229 -15.36 -4.91 -4.97
N ALA A 230 -14.31 -4.50 -4.27
CA ALA A 230 -14.40 -4.11 -2.87
C ALA A 230 -15.34 -2.91 -2.64
N PHE A 231 -15.33 -1.90 -3.53
CA PHE A 231 -16.27 -0.78 -3.46
C PHE A 231 -17.72 -1.19 -3.74
N ILE A 232 -17.94 -2.10 -4.71
CA ILE A 232 -19.26 -2.69 -4.99
C ILE A 232 -19.76 -3.43 -3.74
N ALA A 233 -18.94 -4.30 -3.15
CA ALA A 233 -19.28 -5.05 -1.94
C ALA A 233 -19.59 -4.13 -0.74
N LEU A 234 -18.88 -3.00 -0.62
CA LEU A 234 -19.14 -1.99 0.41
C LEU A 234 -20.42 -1.17 0.15
N GLY A 235 -21.05 -1.32 -1.03
CA GLY A 235 -22.23 -0.55 -1.44
C GLY A 235 -21.93 0.92 -1.69
N LYS A 236 -20.68 1.27 -2.04
CA LYS A 236 -20.25 2.65 -2.30
C LYS A 236 -19.71 2.79 -3.73
N LYS A 237 -19.83 4.02 -4.26
CA LYS A 237 -19.11 4.41 -5.46
C LYS A 237 -17.66 4.71 -5.08
N ASP A 238 -16.69 4.21 -5.89
CA ASP A 238 -15.30 4.60 -5.74
C ASP A 238 -15.12 6.09 -6.10
N PRO A 239 -14.49 6.90 -5.25
CA PRO A 239 -14.29 8.32 -5.50
C PRO A 239 -13.18 8.64 -6.51
N VAL A 240 -12.38 7.67 -6.98
CA VAL A 240 -11.41 7.92 -8.07
C VAL A 240 -12.12 8.04 -9.42
N GLU A 241 -11.51 8.76 -10.34
CA GLU A 241 -12.00 8.85 -11.70
C GLU A 241 -11.51 7.64 -12.52
N TYR A 242 -12.42 6.99 -13.25
CA TYR A 242 -12.12 5.94 -14.20
C TYR A 242 -12.17 6.47 -15.65
N ILE A 243 -11.36 5.92 -16.55
CA ILE A 243 -11.20 6.38 -17.94
C ILE A 243 -12.55 6.52 -18.63
N ASP A 244 -13.45 5.51 -18.50
CA ASP A 244 -14.78 5.49 -19.12
C ASP A 244 -15.92 5.76 -18.10
N GLY A 245 -15.56 6.20 -16.89
CA GLY A 245 -16.48 6.48 -15.81
C GLY A 245 -16.87 5.25 -14.98
N TRP A 246 -17.44 5.51 -13.80
CA TRP A 246 -17.73 4.49 -12.79
C TRP A 246 -18.70 3.41 -13.27
N GLU A 247 -19.78 3.77 -13.98
CA GLU A 247 -20.80 2.80 -14.38
C GLU A 247 -20.27 1.78 -15.39
N VAL A 248 -19.36 2.21 -16.29
CA VAL A 248 -18.69 1.32 -17.24
C VAL A 248 -17.73 0.40 -16.52
N ALA A 249 -16.91 0.96 -15.61
CA ALA A 249 -15.95 0.22 -14.81
C ALA A 249 -16.64 -0.85 -13.94
N LYS A 250 -17.71 -0.46 -13.23
CA LYS A 250 -18.54 -1.35 -12.41
C LYS A 250 -19.10 -2.51 -13.22
N LYS A 251 -19.75 -2.21 -14.37
CA LYS A 251 -20.33 -3.23 -15.23
C LYS A 251 -19.28 -4.23 -15.73
N HIS A 252 -18.11 -3.74 -16.13
CA HIS A 252 -17.02 -4.60 -16.56
C HIS A 252 -16.61 -5.59 -15.46
N VAL A 253 -16.44 -5.11 -14.22
CA VAL A 253 -16.05 -5.97 -13.10
C VAL A 253 -17.16 -6.97 -12.76
N GLU A 254 -18.43 -6.56 -12.75
CA GLU A 254 -19.56 -7.48 -12.57
C GLU A 254 -19.56 -8.62 -13.64
N GLU A 255 -19.21 -8.29 -14.90
CA GLU A 255 -19.08 -9.29 -15.98
C GLU A 255 -17.87 -10.22 -15.79
N VAL A 256 -16.74 -9.70 -15.25
CA VAL A 256 -15.56 -10.51 -14.92
C VAL A 256 -15.89 -11.49 -13.80
N LEU A 257 -16.48 -11.02 -12.71
CA LEU A 257 -16.85 -11.85 -11.55
C LEU A 257 -17.84 -12.94 -11.93
N ALA A 258 -18.83 -12.64 -12.81
CA ALA A 258 -19.79 -13.63 -13.27
C ALA A 258 -19.19 -14.77 -14.10
N LYS A 259 -17.96 -14.61 -14.63
CA LYS A 259 -17.24 -15.66 -15.36
C LYS A 259 -16.41 -16.57 -14.44
N HIS A 260 -16.13 -16.12 -13.23
CA HIS A 260 -15.33 -16.84 -12.24
C HIS A 260 -16.16 -17.40 -11.07
N ALA A 261 -17.47 -17.14 -11.05
CA ALA A 261 -18.44 -17.70 -10.11
C ALA A 261 -19.01 -19.04 -10.62
#